data_a8c099eaf6db12bef62e2145ebeed3d2
#
_entry.id   a8c099eaf6db12bef62e2145ebeed3d2
#
_cell.length_a   1.000
_cell.length_b   1.000
_cell.length_c   1.000
_cell.angle_alpha   90.00
_cell.angle_beta   90.00
_cell.angle_gamma   90.00
#
_symmetry.space_group_name_H-M   'P 1'
#
loop_
_entity.id
_entity.type
_entity.pdbx_description
1 polymer ?
#
loop_
_entity_poly.entity_id
_entity_poly.type
_entity_poly.pdbx_seq_one_letter_code
_entity_poly.pdbx_strand_id
1 'polypeptide(L)'
;MIDIKLLRDHPDIVRASQRARGEDEGIVDAILSADEQRRSSISEFEALRAEQKSFGKQVAAARGEEKAALVAAAKATSDRVKELQAAADLADGELATLIRRVPNIVIDGVPTGGEDDYAVVETVGAARDFAAEGFEPKDHLELAEGLDALDMARGAKVGGSRFYFLKGVGARLELALLNMAIAQAVETGFTPMITPTLVKADIMAGAGFLDSHADEVYRLEADDLYLTGTSEVALAGYHADEILDLSSGPRRYAGWSACYRREAGSYGQDTRGILRVRQFQKVELFSSSRPEDPWAGQPRLPARGRQRRRRRAVRDRV
;
A
#
# COMPACT_ATOMS: atom_id res chain seq x y z
N MET A 1 3.25 1.79 -6.45
CA MET A 1 4.43 1.71 -7.36
C MET A 1 4.24 2.70 -8.51
N ILE A 2 5.32 3.32 -8.95
CA ILE A 2 5.30 4.26 -10.09
C ILE A 2 5.32 3.48 -11.41
N ASP A 3 4.53 3.93 -12.39
CA ASP A 3 4.56 3.36 -13.74
C ASP A 3 5.91 3.67 -14.41
N ILE A 4 6.56 2.63 -14.94
CA ILE A 4 7.82 2.75 -15.68
C ILE A 4 7.71 3.67 -16.91
N LYS A 5 6.54 3.77 -17.52
CA LYS A 5 6.29 4.71 -18.60
C LYS A 5 6.43 6.16 -18.14
N LEU A 6 5.89 6.50 -16.96
CA LEU A 6 6.05 7.84 -16.39
C LEU A 6 7.55 8.17 -16.19
N LEU A 7 8.32 7.19 -15.69
CA LEU A 7 9.77 7.36 -15.52
C LEU A 7 10.50 7.59 -16.85
N ARG A 8 10.12 6.89 -17.92
CA ARG A 8 10.72 7.06 -19.25
C ARG A 8 10.35 8.39 -19.91
N ASP A 9 9.05 8.72 -19.86
CA ASP A 9 8.51 9.85 -20.62
C ASP A 9 8.68 11.17 -19.86
N HIS A 10 8.64 11.14 -18.53
CA HIS A 10 8.68 12.33 -17.67
C HIS A 10 9.55 12.11 -16.41
N PRO A 11 10.85 11.78 -16.55
CA PRO A 11 11.73 11.51 -15.40
C PRO A 11 11.86 12.71 -14.46
N ASP A 12 11.72 13.93 -14.96
CA ASP A 12 11.84 15.15 -14.18
C ASP A 12 10.72 15.33 -13.15
N ILE A 13 9.52 14.80 -13.42
CA ILE A 13 8.41 14.77 -12.46
C ILE A 13 8.80 13.91 -11.26
N VAL A 14 9.41 12.75 -11.52
CA VAL A 14 9.83 11.84 -10.46
C VAL A 14 11.00 12.41 -9.66
N ARG A 15 11.99 13.03 -10.34
CA ARG A 15 13.10 13.74 -9.66
C ARG A 15 12.59 14.88 -8.77
N ALA A 16 11.66 15.69 -9.28
CA ALA A 16 11.04 16.75 -8.48
C ALA A 16 10.32 16.20 -7.24
N SER A 17 9.64 15.06 -7.38
CA SER A 17 8.99 14.39 -6.26
C SER A 17 10.00 13.86 -5.23
N GLN A 18 11.12 13.28 -5.67
CA GLN A 18 12.21 12.84 -4.78
C GLN A 18 12.79 14.04 -4.01
N ARG A 19 13.10 15.16 -4.68
CA ARG A 19 13.56 16.40 -4.01
C ARG A 19 12.58 16.90 -2.97
N ALA A 20 11.28 16.93 -3.29
CA ALA A 20 10.25 17.40 -2.38
C ALA A 20 10.15 16.54 -1.10
N ARG A 21 10.55 15.27 -1.17
CA ARG A 21 10.63 14.34 -0.04
C ARG A 21 11.98 14.34 0.69
N GLY A 22 12.99 15.04 0.15
CA GLY A 22 14.37 14.94 0.65
C GLY A 22 15.05 13.62 0.31
N GLU A 23 14.56 12.88 -0.69
CA GLU A 23 15.06 11.60 -1.14
C GLU A 23 16.07 11.75 -2.30
N ASP A 24 16.88 10.69 -2.54
CA ASP A 24 17.88 10.69 -3.59
C ASP A 24 17.26 10.66 -4.99
N GLU A 25 17.56 11.69 -5.80
CA GLU A 25 17.15 11.77 -7.21
C GLU A 25 17.88 10.76 -8.11
N GLY A 26 19.09 10.32 -7.72
CA GLY A 26 19.90 9.39 -8.48
C GLY A 26 19.24 8.04 -8.70
N ILE A 27 18.25 7.69 -7.88
CA ILE A 27 17.44 6.47 -8.07
C ILE A 27 16.72 6.48 -9.43
N VAL A 28 16.34 7.64 -9.97
CA VAL A 28 15.68 7.75 -11.28
C VAL A 28 16.63 7.31 -12.39
N ASP A 29 17.89 7.72 -12.34
CA ASP A 29 18.90 7.33 -13.32
C ASP A 29 19.22 5.83 -13.20
N ALA A 30 19.30 5.29 -11.99
CA ALA A 30 19.50 3.88 -11.75
C ALA A 30 18.34 3.04 -12.35
N ILE A 31 17.09 3.47 -12.18
CA ILE A 31 15.92 2.80 -12.74
C ILE A 31 15.94 2.85 -14.27
N LEU A 32 16.22 4.01 -14.86
CA LEU A 32 16.27 4.16 -16.33
C LEU A 32 17.36 3.28 -16.94
N SER A 33 18.54 3.20 -16.29
CA SER A 33 19.63 2.34 -16.71
C SER A 33 19.24 0.84 -16.61
N ALA A 34 18.62 0.43 -15.50
CA ALA A 34 18.16 -0.94 -15.32
C ALA A 34 17.06 -1.32 -16.34
N ASP A 35 16.16 -0.38 -16.66
CA ASP A 35 15.13 -0.59 -17.69
C ASP A 35 15.71 -0.72 -19.09
N GLU A 36 16.72 0.05 -19.43
CA GLU A 36 17.43 -0.06 -20.72
C GLU A 36 18.13 -1.41 -20.81
N GLN A 37 18.84 -1.80 -19.78
CA GLN A 37 19.52 -3.12 -19.70
C GLN A 37 18.52 -4.28 -19.82
N ARG A 38 17.41 -4.21 -19.11
CA ARG A 38 16.32 -5.18 -19.21
C ARG A 38 15.79 -5.31 -20.64
N ARG A 39 15.47 -4.19 -21.29
CA ARG A 39 14.96 -4.16 -22.66
C ARG A 39 15.96 -4.73 -23.66
N SER A 40 17.24 -4.38 -23.52
CA SER A 40 18.32 -4.93 -24.34
C SER A 40 18.42 -6.45 -24.18
N SER A 41 18.47 -6.94 -22.93
CA SER A 41 18.58 -8.39 -22.64
C SER A 41 17.39 -9.18 -23.19
N ILE A 42 16.16 -8.66 -23.07
CA ILE A 42 14.95 -9.29 -23.62
C ILE A 42 15.02 -9.31 -25.16
N SER A 43 15.42 -8.19 -25.80
CA SER A 43 15.53 -8.12 -27.25
C SER A 43 16.56 -9.11 -27.81
N GLU A 44 17.73 -9.23 -27.17
CA GLU A 44 18.77 -10.18 -27.56
C GLU A 44 18.28 -11.64 -27.35
N PHE A 45 17.63 -11.92 -26.24
CA PHE A 45 17.03 -13.21 -25.97
C PHE A 45 16.00 -13.62 -27.04
N GLU A 46 15.07 -12.70 -27.38
CA GLU A 46 14.02 -12.96 -28.37
C GLU A 46 14.62 -13.19 -29.76
N ALA A 47 15.61 -12.39 -30.17
CA ALA A 47 16.31 -12.55 -31.45
C ALA A 47 16.99 -13.91 -31.53
N LEU A 48 17.75 -14.30 -30.51
CA LEU A 48 18.47 -15.56 -30.50
C LEU A 48 17.54 -16.79 -30.41
N ARG A 49 16.43 -16.64 -29.70
CA ARG A 49 15.37 -17.67 -29.63
C ARG A 49 14.67 -17.86 -30.97
N ALA A 50 14.49 -16.81 -31.75
CA ALA A 50 13.97 -16.89 -33.11
C ALA A 50 14.95 -17.62 -34.03
N GLU A 51 16.25 -17.35 -33.91
CA GLU A 51 17.31 -18.04 -34.62
C GLU A 51 17.37 -19.55 -34.26
N GLN A 52 17.32 -19.86 -32.96
CA GLN A 52 17.27 -21.24 -32.44
C GLN A 52 16.15 -22.07 -33.11
N LYS A 53 14.95 -21.46 -33.26
CA LYS A 53 13.83 -22.16 -33.95
C LYS A 53 14.13 -22.48 -35.42
N SER A 54 14.98 -21.70 -36.09
CA SER A 54 15.37 -21.95 -37.48
C SER A 54 16.30 -23.13 -37.60
N PHE A 55 17.18 -23.36 -36.62
CA PHE A 55 18.12 -24.51 -36.64
C PHE A 55 17.41 -25.87 -36.70
N GLY A 56 16.26 -26.02 -36.05
CA GLY A 56 15.49 -27.26 -36.09
C GLY A 56 15.14 -27.70 -37.53
N LYS A 57 14.78 -26.75 -38.38
CA LYS A 57 14.49 -27.02 -39.81
C LYS A 57 15.76 -27.32 -40.61
N GLN A 58 16.85 -26.59 -40.37
CA GLN A 58 18.13 -26.74 -41.05
C GLN A 58 18.78 -28.09 -40.72
N VAL A 59 18.81 -28.48 -39.42
CA VAL A 59 19.33 -29.78 -38.96
C VAL A 59 18.54 -30.95 -39.54
N ALA A 60 17.21 -30.80 -39.70
CA ALA A 60 16.38 -31.85 -40.31
C ALA A 60 16.66 -32.05 -41.80
N ALA A 61 17.08 -31.02 -42.52
CA ALA A 61 17.39 -31.06 -43.94
C ALA A 61 18.84 -31.48 -44.24
N ALA A 62 19.80 -31.25 -43.35
CA ALA A 62 21.22 -31.48 -43.53
C ALA A 62 21.63 -32.94 -43.32
N ARG A 63 22.76 -33.37 -43.97
CA ARG A 63 23.35 -34.71 -43.86
C ARG A 63 24.87 -34.64 -43.67
N GLY A 64 25.47 -35.73 -43.12
CA GLY A 64 26.92 -35.84 -42.98
C GLY A 64 27.55 -34.80 -42.06
N GLU A 65 28.71 -34.26 -42.44
CA GLU A 65 29.48 -33.25 -41.67
C GLU A 65 28.73 -31.94 -41.45
N GLU A 66 27.92 -31.51 -42.43
CA GLU A 66 27.09 -30.34 -42.34
C GLU A 66 26.07 -30.45 -41.19
N LYS A 67 25.46 -31.64 -41.04
CA LYS A 67 24.55 -31.92 -39.95
C LYS A 67 25.24 -31.82 -38.59
N ALA A 68 26.46 -32.35 -38.47
CA ALA A 68 27.25 -32.32 -37.24
C ALA A 68 27.59 -30.86 -36.84
N ALA A 69 27.98 -30.02 -37.81
CA ALA A 69 28.26 -28.60 -37.60
C ALA A 69 27.02 -27.85 -37.16
N LEU A 70 25.86 -28.06 -37.78
CA LEU A 70 24.59 -27.46 -37.44
C LEU A 70 24.10 -27.88 -36.05
N VAL A 71 24.29 -29.12 -35.65
CA VAL A 71 23.98 -29.61 -34.29
C VAL A 71 24.85 -28.92 -33.23
N ALA A 72 26.15 -28.76 -33.51
CA ALA A 72 27.07 -28.06 -32.62
C ALA A 72 26.68 -26.60 -32.48
N ALA A 73 26.34 -25.90 -33.58
CA ALA A 73 25.87 -24.52 -33.58
C ALA A 73 24.53 -24.38 -32.81
N ALA A 74 23.58 -25.28 -33.07
CA ALA A 74 22.30 -25.28 -32.35
C ALA A 74 22.48 -25.50 -30.85
N LYS A 75 23.44 -26.31 -30.41
CA LYS A 75 23.78 -26.50 -29.01
C LYS A 75 24.35 -25.19 -28.39
N ALA A 76 25.32 -24.57 -29.06
CA ALA A 76 25.91 -23.30 -28.61
C ALA A 76 24.85 -22.19 -28.49
N THR A 77 23.98 -22.09 -29.50
CA THR A 77 22.83 -21.13 -29.45
C THR A 77 21.88 -21.46 -28.31
N SER A 78 21.60 -22.75 -28.04
CA SER A 78 20.74 -23.14 -26.91
C SER A 78 21.34 -22.78 -25.57
N ASP A 79 22.64 -22.92 -25.37
CA ASP A 79 23.32 -22.57 -24.15
C ASP A 79 23.31 -21.03 -23.97
N ARG A 80 23.54 -20.26 -25.04
CA ARG A 80 23.46 -18.79 -25.03
C ARG A 80 22.06 -18.29 -24.77
N VAL A 81 21.01 -18.92 -25.28
CA VAL A 81 19.60 -18.58 -24.97
C VAL A 81 19.32 -18.73 -23.48
N LYS A 82 19.85 -19.78 -22.82
CA LYS A 82 19.68 -19.95 -21.37
C LYS A 82 20.39 -18.86 -20.56
N GLU A 83 21.60 -18.46 -20.96
CA GLU A 83 22.35 -17.40 -20.33
C GLU A 83 21.63 -16.06 -20.45
N LEU A 84 21.12 -15.73 -21.64
CA LEU A 84 20.37 -14.50 -21.88
C LEU A 84 19.02 -14.47 -21.13
N GLN A 85 18.36 -15.63 -21.03
CA GLN A 85 17.13 -15.72 -20.22
C GLN A 85 17.45 -15.40 -18.75
N ALA A 86 18.49 -16.02 -18.19
CA ALA A 86 18.89 -15.77 -16.81
C ALA A 86 19.30 -14.30 -16.59
N ALA A 87 19.98 -13.67 -17.56
CA ALA A 87 20.33 -12.24 -17.51
C ALA A 87 19.09 -11.35 -17.58
N ALA A 88 18.12 -11.70 -18.41
CA ALA A 88 16.85 -10.96 -18.51
C ALA A 88 16.03 -11.07 -17.22
N ASP A 89 15.94 -12.27 -16.63
CA ASP A 89 15.22 -12.49 -15.35
C ASP A 89 15.89 -11.72 -14.20
N LEU A 90 17.23 -11.68 -14.17
CA LEU A 90 17.98 -10.90 -13.17
C LEU A 90 17.71 -9.41 -13.34
N ALA A 91 17.81 -8.88 -14.56
CA ALA A 91 17.55 -7.46 -14.84
C ALA A 91 16.11 -7.06 -14.53
N ASP A 92 15.14 -7.95 -14.76
CA ASP A 92 13.74 -7.72 -14.38
C ASP A 92 13.56 -7.63 -12.85
N GLY A 93 14.21 -8.52 -12.10
CA GLY A 93 14.22 -8.50 -10.63
C GLY A 93 14.89 -7.25 -10.03
N GLU A 94 16.00 -6.80 -10.60
CA GLU A 94 16.69 -5.58 -10.21
C GLU A 94 15.82 -4.34 -10.46
N LEU A 95 15.23 -4.22 -11.65
CA LEU A 95 14.33 -3.14 -12.00
C LEU A 95 13.12 -3.10 -11.06
N ALA A 96 12.48 -4.24 -10.80
CA ALA A 96 11.36 -4.33 -9.88
C ALA A 96 11.73 -3.89 -8.46
N THR A 97 12.94 -4.21 -8.00
CA THR A 97 13.45 -3.80 -6.68
C THR A 97 13.69 -2.29 -6.62
N LEU A 98 14.27 -1.69 -7.65
CA LEU A 98 14.51 -0.25 -7.70
C LEU A 98 13.20 0.55 -7.76
N ILE A 99 12.24 0.13 -8.59
CA ILE A 99 10.93 0.82 -8.72
C ILE A 99 10.18 0.84 -7.39
N ARG A 100 10.22 -0.23 -6.60
CA ARG A 100 9.57 -0.31 -5.28
C ARG A 100 10.11 0.72 -4.29
N ARG A 101 11.35 1.16 -4.44
CA ARG A 101 11.96 2.18 -3.58
C ARG A 101 11.48 3.60 -3.87
N VAL A 102 10.79 3.83 -4.96
CA VAL A 102 10.29 5.17 -5.33
C VAL A 102 8.87 5.36 -4.76
N PRO A 103 8.66 6.31 -3.84
CA PRO A 103 7.34 6.63 -3.29
C PRO A 103 6.43 7.25 -4.37
N ASN A 104 5.14 7.34 -4.05
CA ASN A 104 4.16 8.02 -4.91
C ASN A 104 4.56 9.49 -5.18
N ILE A 105 4.19 9.98 -6.37
CA ILE A 105 4.50 11.35 -6.80
C ILE A 105 3.88 12.37 -5.85
N VAL A 106 4.69 13.34 -5.43
CA VAL A 106 4.24 14.52 -4.70
C VAL A 106 3.57 15.46 -5.71
N ILE A 107 2.37 15.89 -5.39
CA ILE A 107 1.58 16.79 -6.25
C ILE A 107 1.85 18.25 -5.88
N ASP A 108 1.51 19.15 -6.81
CA ASP A 108 1.64 20.60 -6.60
C ASP A 108 0.84 21.07 -5.37
N GLY A 109 1.40 21.98 -4.62
CA GLY A 109 0.78 22.56 -3.42
C GLY A 109 1.01 21.78 -2.13
N VAL A 110 1.69 20.62 -2.17
CA VAL A 110 2.16 19.92 -0.97
C VAL A 110 3.46 20.56 -0.48
N PRO A 111 3.56 20.98 0.79
CA PRO A 111 4.80 21.52 1.34
C PRO A 111 5.95 20.52 1.26
N THR A 112 7.15 21.04 1.01
CA THR A 112 8.38 20.25 1.10
C THR A 112 8.79 20.15 2.57
N GLY A 113 9.20 18.96 3.01
CA GLY A 113 9.68 18.74 4.37
C GLY A 113 9.15 17.48 5.01
N GLY A 114 9.21 17.43 6.34
CA GLY A 114 8.77 16.33 7.17
C GLY A 114 7.39 16.52 7.81
N GLU A 115 7.15 15.80 8.90
CA GLU A 115 5.87 15.77 9.60
C GLU A 115 5.46 17.12 10.21
N ASP A 116 6.43 17.97 10.56
CA ASP A 116 6.21 19.29 11.16
C ASP A 116 5.99 20.41 10.13
N ASP A 117 6.24 20.14 8.83
CA ASP A 117 6.17 21.11 7.75
C ASP A 117 4.79 21.16 7.05
N TYR A 118 3.75 20.65 7.68
CA TYR A 118 2.41 20.62 7.12
C TYR A 118 1.78 22.02 6.99
N ALA A 119 0.93 22.22 5.99
CA ALA A 119 0.09 23.40 5.84
C ALA A 119 -1.36 23.11 6.26
N VAL A 120 -1.91 23.98 7.12
CA VAL A 120 -3.34 23.90 7.49
C VAL A 120 -4.18 24.40 6.32
N VAL A 121 -4.87 23.49 5.64
CA VAL A 121 -5.70 23.80 4.47
C VAL A 121 -7.01 24.48 4.87
N GLU A 122 -7.63 24.04 5.97
CA GLU A 122 -8.92 24.56 6.42
C GLU A 122 -9.10 24.34 7.93
N THR A 123 -9.57 25.35 8.63
CA THR A 123 -10.03 25.24 10.02
C THR A 123 -11.55 25.29 10.07
N VAL A 124 -12.19 24.26 10.64
CA VAL A 124 -13.65 24.15 10.73
C VAL A 124 -14.08 24.15 12.19
N GLY A 125 -14.82 25.19 12.59
CA GLY A 125 -15.27 25.39 13.96
C GLY A 125 -14.21 26.06 14.85
N ALA A 126 -14.46 26.09 16.14
CA ALA A 126 -13.54 26.58 17.16
C ALA A 126 -13.20 25.47 18.15
N ALA A 127 -11.98 25.46 18.67
CA ALA A 127 -11.61 24.59 19.77
C ALA A 127 -12.45 24.96 21.00
N ARG A 128 -12.89 23.95 21.75
CA ARG A 128 -13.58 24.16 23.02
C ARG A 128 -12.58 24.66 24.06
N ASP A 129 -12.91 25.71 24.77
CA ASP A 129 -12.10 26.25 25.86
C ASP A 129 -12.63 25.71 27.19
N PHE A 130 -12.01 24.64 27.67
CA PHE A 130 -12.39 24.02 28.93
C PHE A 130 -12.09 24.91 30.16
N ALA A 131 -11.04 25.74 30.08
CA ALA A 131 -10.71 26.67 31.18
C ALA A 131 -11.78 27.75 31.32
N ALA A 132 -12.27 28.31 30.22
CA ALA A 132 -13.39 29.24 30.22
C ALA A 132 -14.71 28.61 30.72
N GLU A 133 -14.88 27.27 30.50
CA GLU A 133 -16.02 26.51 31.00
C GLU A 133 -15.85 26.07 32.49
N GLY A 134 -14.71 26.30 33.09
CA GLY A 134 -14.47 26.09 34.52
C GLY A 134 -14.20 24.68 34.95
N PHE A 135 -13.74 23.79 34.03
CA PHE A 135 -13.35 22.43 34.41
C PHE A 135 -12.11 21.95 33.66
N GLU A 136 -11.40 21.02 34.28
CA GLU A 136 -10.25 20.33 33.67
C GLU A 136 -10.72 19.07 32.93
N PRO A 137 -10.43 18.90 31.62
CA PRO A 137 -10.88 17.77 30.87
C PRO A 137 -10.05 16.51 31.23
N LYS A 138 -10.75 15.40 31.42
CA LYS A 138 -10.11 14.09 31.55
C LYS A 138 -9.68 13.54 30.18
N ASP A 139 -8.57 12.81 30.13
CA ASP A 139 -8.16 12.12 28.93
C ASP A 139 -9.01 10.85 28.65
N HIS A 140 -8.79 10.24 27.50
CA HIS A 140 -9.56 9.07 27.06
C HIS A 140 -9.38 7.86 27.99
N LEU A 141 -8.19 7.68 28.59
CA LEU A 141 -7.92 6.60 29.53
C LEU A 141 -8.68 6.78 30.85
N GLU A 142 -8.59 7.99 31.44
CA GLU A 142 -9.30 8.32 32.68
C GLU A 142 -10.81 8.19 32.53
N LEU A 143 -11.36 8.62 31.38
CA LEU A 143 -12.78 8.46 31.08
C LEU A 143 -13.17 6.99 30.92
N ALA A 144 -12.36 6.22 30.18
CA ALA A 144 -12.63 4.81 29.93
C ALA A 144 -12.50 3.94 31.20
N GLU A 145 -11.54 4.24 32.07
CA GLU A 145 -11.38 3.57 33.38
C GLU A 145 -12.57 3.91 34.29
N GLY A 146 -12.98 5.17 34.37
CA GLY A 146 -14.14 5.59 35.15
C GLY A 146 -15.47 4.94 34.72
N LEU A 147 -15.57 4.56 33.44
CA LEU A 147 -16.73 3.85 32.87
C LEU A 147 -16.58 2.33 32.88
N ASP A 148 -15.49 1.79 33.38
CA ASP A 148 -15.10 0.38 33.27
C ASP A 148 -15.15 -0.14 31.81
N ALA A 149 -14.77 0.72 30.86
CA ALA A 149 -14.87 0.50 29.41
C ALA A 149 -13.60 -0.06 28.78
N LEU A 150 -12.47 0.02 29.49
CA LEU A 150 -11.13 -0.35 29.00
C LEU A 150 -10.34 -1.10 30.07
N ASP A 151 -9.57 -2.11 29.66
CA ASP A 151 -8.66 -2.86 30.54
C ASP A 151 -7.29 -3.03 29.88
N MET A 152 -6.38 -2.13 30.20
CA MET A 152 -5.01 -2.14 29.71
C MET A 152 -4.16 -3.21 30.41
N ALA A 153 -4.38 -3.43 31.72
CA ALA A 153 -3.59 -4.37 32.52
C ALA A 153 -3.78 -5.82 32.05
N ARG A 154 -5.03 -6.22 31.82
CA ARG A 154 -5.33 -7.54 31.28
C ARG A 154 -4.94 -7.66 29.81
N GLY A 155 -5.05 -6.61 29.02
CA GLY A 155 -4.53 -6.56 27.66
C GLY A 155 -3.02 -6.83 27.61
N ALA A 156 -2.27 -6.13 28.43
CA ALA A 156 -0.82 -6.33 28.54
C ALA A 156 -0.44 -7.73 29.06
N LYS A 157 -1.23 -8.28 29.99
CA LYS A 157 -1.04 -9.65 30.51
C LYS A 157 -1.20 -10.71 29.40
N VAL A 158 -2.16 -10.54 28.50
CA VAL A 158 -2.51 -11.54 27.47
C VAL A 158 -1.68 -11.36 26.20
N GLY A 159 -1.55 -10.14 25.70
CA GLY A 159 -0.93 -9.84 24.41
C GLY A 159 0.43 -9.13 24.49
N GLY A 160 0.82 -8.68 25.68
CA GLY A 160 2.00 -7.82 25.86
C GLY A 160 1.64 -6.33 25.81
N SER A 161 2.65 -5.48 25.79
CA SER A 161 2.47 -4.03 25.75
C SER A 161 1.66 -3.58 24.54
N ARG A 162 0.83 -2.53 24.72
CA ARG A 162 -0.02 -1.93 23.67
C ARG A 162 -1.14 -2.85 23.15
N PHE A 163 -1.53 -3.85 23.95
CA PHE A 163 -2.81 -4.56 23.79
C PHE A 163 -3.77 -4.17 24.90
N TYR A 164 -5.05 -4.27 24.63
CA TYR A 164 -6.12 -3.85 25.52
C TYR A 164 -7.38 -4.72 25.35
N PHE A 165 -8.26 -4.67 26.32
CA PHE A 165 -9.63 -5.16 26.17
C PHE A 165 -10.60 -3.98 26.27
N LEU A 166 -11.49 -3.84 25.29
CA LEU A 166 -12.71 -3.03 25.46
C LEU A 166 -13.77 -3.85 26.16
N LYS A 167 -14.45 -3.23 27.12
CA LYS A 167 -15.48 -3.88 27.92
C LYS A 167 -16.77 -3.07 27.90
N GLY A 168 -17.89 -3.73 28.16
CA GLY A 168 -19.17 -3.07 28.40
C GLY A 168 -19.51 -2.00 27.37
N VAL A 169 -19.61 -0.75 27.83
CA VAL A 169 -19.94 0.41 26.98
C VAL A 169 -18.85 0.69 25.95
N GLY A 170 -17.55 0.45 26.25
CA GLY A 170 -16.45 0.64 25.32
C GLY A 170 -16.55 -0.27 24.10
N ALA A 171 -16.76 -1.58 24.34
CA ALA A 171 -16.95 -2.56 23.24
C ALA A 171 -18.20 -2.22 22.40
N ARG A 172 -19.31 -1.85 23.04
CA ARG A 172 -20.52 -1.43 22.33
C ARG A 172 -20.32 -0.18 21.49
N LEU A 173 -19.54 0.78 22.01
CA LEU A 173 -19.22 2.01 21.29
C LEU A 173 -18.38 1.75 20.03
N GLU A 174 -17.35 0.87 20.11
CA GLU A 174 -16.56 0.47 18.94
C GLU A 174 -17.44 -0.16 17.87
N LEU A 175 -18.26 -1.16 18.23
CA LEU A 175 -19.18 -1.81 17.29
C LEU A 175 -20.17 -0.82 16.68
N ALA A 176 -20.72 0.10 17.47
CA ALA A 176 -21.64 1.13 16.96
C ALA A 176 -20.95 2.08 15.97
N LEU A 177 -19.71 2.48 16.24
CA LEU A 177 -18.93 3.36 15.34
C LEU A 177 -18.60 2.66 14.03
N LEU A 178 -18.19 1.39 14.07
CA LEU A 178 -17.88 0.59 12.88
C LEU A 178 -19.14 0.40 12.01
N ASN A 179 -20.26 0.01 12.63
CA ASN A 179 -21.53 -0.13 11.92
C ASN A 179 -21.99 1.20 11.30
N MET A 180 -21.87 2.31 12.03
CA MET A 180 -22.19 3.62 11.50
C MET A 180 -21.31 3.99 10.29
N ALA A 181 -20.00 3.70 10.35
CA ALA A 181 -19.07 3.97 9.26
C ALA A 181 -19.44 3.17 8.00
N ILE A 182 -19.73 1.88 8.16
CA ILE A 182 -20.16 1.01 7.06
C ILE A 182 -21.50 1.47 6.47
N ALA A 183 -22.51 1.75 7.31
CA ALA A 183 -23.80 2.21 6.84
C ALA A 183 -23.69 3.50 5.98
N GLN A 184 -22.89 4.47 6.46
CA GLN A 184 -22.63 5.70 5.70
C GLN A 184 -21.85 5.46 4.39
N ALA A 185 -20.93 4.49 4.38
CA ALA A 185 -20.23 4.11 3.16
C ALA A 185 -21.21 3.54 2.12
N VAL A 186 -22.09 2.63 2.54
CA VAL A 186 -23.16 2.05 1.68
C VAL A 186 -24.07 3.12 1.13
N GLU A 187 -24.58 4.05 1.97
CA GLU A 187 -25.40 5.19 1.53
C GLU A 187 -24.72 6.06 0.46
N THR A 188 -23.39 6.01 0.39
CA THR A 188 -22.60 6.79 -0.55
C THR A 188 -22.03 5.96 -1.73
N GLY A 189 -22.57 4.75 -1.93
CA GLY A 189 -22.27 3.90 -3.08
C GLY A 189 -20.98 3.08 -2.95
N PHE A 190 -20.50 2.82 -1.72
CA PHE A 190 -19.43 1.86 -1.49
C PHE A 190 -20.01 0.47 -1.23
N THR A 191 -19.37 -0.55 -1.78
CA THR A 191 -19.65 -1.95 -1.45
C THR A 191 -18.95 -2.30 -0.14
N PRO A 192 -19.68 -2.74 0.91
CA PRO A 192 -19.06 -3.15 2.16
C PRO A 192 -18.34 -4.48 1.98
N MET A 193 -17.16 -4.61 2.57
CA MET A 193 -16.33 -5.81 2.52
C MET A 193 -15.74 -6.13 3.90
N ILE A 194 -15.73 -7.39 4.29
CA ILE A 194 -14.93 -7.92 5.38
C ILE A 194 -13.72 -8.60 4.73
N THR A 195 -12.53 -8.05 4.96
CA THR A 195 -11.32 -8.47 4.23
C THR A 195 -10.50 -9.48 5.03
N PRO A 196 -9.72 -10.35 4.35
CA PRO A 196 -8.67 -11.11 5.00
C PRO A 196 -7.69 -10.18 5.72
N THR A 197 -7.18 -10.61 6.87
CA THR A 197 -6.13 -9.92 7.62
C THR A 197 -4.75 -10.56 7.42
N LEU A 198 -4.70 -11.70 6.74
CA LEU A 198 -3.48 -12.36 6.31
C LEU A 198 -3.39 -12.29 4.79
N VAL A 199 -2.24 -11.82 4.29
CA VAL A 199 -1.99 -11.67 2.85
C VAL A 199 -0.61 -12.25 2.49
N LYS A 200 -0.43 -12.57 1.21
CA LYS A 200 0.83 -13.05 0.65
C LYS A 200 1.87 -11.91 0.57
N ALA A 201 3.15 -12.29 0.46
CA ALA A 201 4.26 -11.36 0.36
C ALA A 201 4.16 -10.41 -0.85
N ASP A 202 3.77 -10.93 -2.02
CA ASP A 202 3.60 -10.16 -3.25
C ASP A 202 2.54 -9.07 -3.13
N ILE A 203 1.41 -9.37 -2.49
CA ILE A 203 0.33 -8.40 -2.21
C ILE A 203 0.80 -7.32 -1.24
N MET A 204 1.50 -7.72 -0.17
CA MET A 204 2.04 -6.79 0.83
C MET A 204 3.09 -5.86 0.22
N ALA A 205 4.00 -6.41 -0.61
CA ALA A 205 5.00 -5.65 -1.35
C ALA A 205 4.37 -4.72 -2.39
N GLY A 206 3.37 -5.22 -3.14
CA GLY A 206 2.62 -4.43 -4.13
C GLY A 206 1.92 -3.22 -3.53
N ALA A 207 1.50 -3.29 -2.26
CA ALA A 207 0.93 -2.18 -1.50
C ALA A 207 2.01 -1.28 -0.84
N GLY A 208 3.31 -1.57 -0.99
CA GLY A 208 4.43 -0.74 -0.51
C GLY A 208 4.80 -0.94 0.96
N PHE A 209 4.38 -2.03 1.60
CA PHE A 209 4.61 -2.25 3.03
C PHE A 209 5.85 -3.08 3.38
N LEU A 210 6.49 -3.75 2.41
CA LEU A 210 7.68 -4.58 2.68
C LEU A 210 9.02 -3.90 2.41
N ASP A 211 9.04 -2.68 1.94
CA ASP A 211 10.27 -1.92 1.71
C ASP A 211 10.58 -1.00 2.92
N SER A 212 9.95 0.16 2.98
CA SER A 212 10.19 1.16 4.05
C SER A 212 9.52 0.86 5.39
N HIS A 213 8.54 -0.04 5.43
CA HIS A 213 7.71 -0.35 6.61
C HIS A 213 7.78 -1.81 7.06
N ALA A 214 8.76 -2.58 6.56
CA ALA A 214 8.90 -4.01 6.88
C ALA A 214 8.96 -4.30 8.39
N ASP A 215 9.63 -3.44 9.16
CA ASP A 215 9.78 -3.58 10.61
C ASP A 215 8.46 -3.42 11.37
N GLU A 216 7.46 -2.76 10.77
CA GLU A 216 6.14 -2.54 11.35
C GLU A 216 5.18 -3.72 11.11
N VAL A 217 5.55 -4.64 10.22
CA VAL A 217 4.67 -5.73 9.77
C VAL A 217 4.95 -7.02 10.56
N TYR A 218 3.89 -7.71 11.01
CA TYR A 218 4.00 -9.07 11.56
C TYR A 218 4.05 -10.09 10.42
N ARG A 219 5.07 -10.93 10.40
CA ARG A 219 5.21 -12.07 9.49
C ARG A 219 4.96 -13.38 10.23
N LEU A 220 4.20 -14.28 9.62
CA LEU A 220 4.04 -15.66 10.01
C LEU A 220 4.95 -16.50 9.12
N GLU A 221 6.13 -16.85 9.62
CA GLU A 221 7.19 -17.49 8.83
C GLU A 221 6.78 -18.89 8.33
N ALA A 222 6.04 -19.65 9.15
CA ALA A 222 5.62 -21.01 8.80
C ALA A 222 4.67 -21.07 7.59
N ASP A 223 3.86 -20.02 7.41
CA ASP A 223 2.83 -19.94 6.36
C ASP A 223 3.23 -19.01 5.22
N ASP A 224 4.34 -18.27 5.38
CA ASP A 224 4.79 -17.16 4.52
C ASP A 224 3.68 -16.12 4.28
N LEU A 225 2.95 -15.78 5.33
CA LEU A 225 1.89 -14.79 5.33
C LEU A 225 2.21 -13.61 6.23
N TYR A 226 1.55 -12.49 5.97
CA TYR A 226 1.75 -11.23 6.67
C TYR A 226 0.43 -10.70 7.22
N LEU A 227 0.41 -10.23 8.48
CA LEU A 227 -0.74 -9.53 9.04
C LEU A 227 -0.82 -8.11 8.50
N THR A 228 -2.00 -7.72 8.04
CA THR A 228 -2.22 -6.37 7.47
C THR A 228 -2.33 -5.30 8.55
N GLY A 229 -1.67 -4.16 8.35
CA GLY A 229 -1.83 -2.95 9.16
C GLY A 229 -3.01 -2.07 8.74
N THR A 230 -3.68 -2.45 7.64
CA THR A 230 -4.86 -1.78 7.06
C THR A 230 -5.52 -2.71 6.05
N SER A 231 -6.84 -2.66 5.93
CA SER A 231 -7.57 -3.40 4.87
C SER A 231 -7.25 -2.90 3.45
N GLU A 232 -6.62 -1.74 3.31
CA GLU A 232 -6.10 -1.22 2.05
C GLU A 232 -5.26 -2.25 1.29
N VAL A 233 -4.38 -2.97 2.00
CA VAL A 233 -3.52 -4.01 1.41
C VAL A 233 -4.34 -5.10 0.72
N ALA A 234 -5.34 -5.63 1.42
CA ALA A 234 -6.22 -6.66 0.87
C ALA A 234 -7.10 -6.12 -0.26
N LEU A 235 -7.56 -4.86 -0.16
CA LEU A 235 -8.38 -4.21 -1.19
C LEU A 235 -7.56 -3.86 -2.44
N ALA A 236 -6.30 -3.44 -2.29
CA ALA A 236 -5.39 -3.22 -3.41
C ALA A 236 -5.10 -4.54 -4.16
N GLY A 237 -4.91 -5.63 -3.42
CA GLY A 237 -4.70 -6.96 -3.99
C GLY A 237 -5.96 -7.63 -4.52
N TYR A 238 -7.17 -7.11 -4.21
CA TYR A 238 -8.44 -7.74 -4.59
C TYR A 238 -8.61 -7.89 -6.09
N HIS A 239 -8.08 -6.96 -6.86
CA HIS A 239 -8.09 -6.96 -8.31
C HIS A 239 -6.69 -7.09 -8.93
N ALA A 240 -5.73 -7.67 -8.19
CA ALA A 240 -4.40 -7.93 -8.74
C ALA A 240 -4.52 -8.80 -10.00
N ASP A 241 -3.75 -8.46 -11.04
CA ASP A 241 -3.70 -9.14 -12.34
C ASP A 241 -5.04 -9.15 -13.11
N GLU A 242 -5.99 -8.28 -12.76
CA GLU A 242 -7.26 -8.12 -13.48
C GLU A 242 -7.29 -6.83 -14.30
N ILE A 243 -7.92 -6.89 -15.47
CA ILE A 243 -8.28 -5.70 -16.26
C ILE A 243 -9.72 -5.30 -15.89
N LEU A 244 -9.85 -4.13 -15.22
CA LEU A 244 -11.13 -3.66 -14.75
C LEU A 244 -11.86 -2.83 -15.79
N ASP A 245 -13.13 -3.17 -16.07
CA ASP A 245 -14.03 -2.27 -16.77
C ASP A 245 -14.54 -1.17 -15.82
N LEU A 246 -14.09 0.06 -16.07
CA LEU A 246 -14.48 1.26 -15.35
C LEU A 246 -15.38 2.17 -16.19
N SER A 247 -16.03 1.66 -17.26
CA SER A 247 -16.95 2.42 -18.12
C SER A 247 -18.14 2.98 -17.35
N SER A 248 -18.63 2.24 -16.36
CA SER A 248 -19.73 2.65 -15.47
C SER A 248 -19.29 3.48 -14.25
N GLY A 249 -18.02 3.86 -14.19
CA GLY A 249 -17.43 4.64 -13.09
C GLY A 249 -16.50 3.84 -12.18
N PRO A 250 -15.97 4.49 -11.13
CA PRO A 250 -14.99 3.86 -10.24
C PRO A 250 -15.60 2.73 -9.42
N ARG A 251 -14.79 1.70 -9.16
CA ARG A 251 -15.11 0.65 -8.18
C ARG A 251 -14.83 1.17 -6.78
N ARG A 252 -15.80 1.07 -5.88
CA ARG A 252 -15.70 1.62 -4.52
C ARG A 252 -15.98 0.55 -3.48
N TYR A 253 -15.06 0.38 -2.54
CA TYR A 253 -15.12 -0.63 -1.49
C TYR A 253 -14.94 0.01 -0.12
N ALA A 254 -15.71 -0.45 0.86
CA ALA A 254 -15.55 -0.10 2.27
C ALA A 254 -15.10 -1.35 3.03
N GLY A 255 -13.79 -1.51 3.22
CA GLY A 255 -13.21 -2.66 3.88
C GLY A 255 -13.18 -2.51 5.39
N TRP A 256 -13.77 -3.47 6.10
CA TRP A 256 -13.62 -3.59 7.54
C TRP A 256 -12.69 -4.74 7.89
N SER A 257 -11.69 -4.46 8.73
CA SER A 257 -10.79 -5.49 9.27
C SER A 257 -10.22 -5.11 10.62
N ALA A 258 -9.78 -6.12 11.37
CA ALA A 258 -8.75 -5.94 12.37
C ALA A 258 -7.42 -5.58 11.67
N CYS A 259 -6.65 -4.70 12.28
CA CYS A 259 -5.36 -4.23 11.77
C CYS A 259 -4.29 -4.46 12.83
N TYR A 260 -3.07 -4.77 12.39
CA TYR A 260 -1.96 -5.16 13.24
C TYR A 260 -0.69 -4.39 12.86
N ARG A 261 -0.07 -3.76 13.84
CA ARG A 261 1.21 -3.07 13.65
C ARG A 261 2.17 -3.43 14.76
N ARG A 262 3.43 -3.60 14.50
CA ARG A 262 4.45 -3.89 15.53
C ARG A 262 4.76 -2.67 16.37
N GLU A 263 4.55 -1.47 15.83
CA GLU A 263 4.88 -0.17 16.45
C GLU A 263 6.36 -0.11 16.87
N ALA A 264 7.25 -0.59 15.99
CA ALA A 264 8.66 -0.80 16.30
C ALA A 264 9.44 0.52 16.48
N GLY A 265 9.10 1.57 15.73
CA GLY A 265 9.78 2.87 15.76
C GLY A 265 9.25 3.88 16.77
N SER A 266 8.20 3.56 17.53
CA SER A 266 7.44 4.54 18.32
C SER A 266 7.76 4.52 19.83
N TYR A 267 9.03 4.35 20.19
CA TYR A 267 9.44 4.40 21.59
C TYR A 267 9.22 5.80 22.18
N GLY A 268 8.38 5.87 23.24
CA GLY A 268 8.12 7.12 23.96
C GLY A 268 7.00 7.99 23.38
N GLN A 269 6.46 7.71 22.20
CA GLN A 269 5.35 8.46 21.60
C GLN A 269 4.01 7.79 21.90
N ASP A 270 3.01 8.59 22.32
CA ASP A 270 1.60 8.18 22.54
C ASP A 270 1.46 6.84 23.30
N THR A 271 2.30 6.62 24.31
CA THR A 271 2.36 5.35 25.04
C THR A 271 1.20 5.17 26.02
N ARG A 272 0.46 6.26 26.33
CA ARG A 272 -0.65 6.26 27.28
C ARG A 272 -1.96 5.88 26.58
N GLY A 273 -2.67 4.89 27.13
CA GLY A 273 -3.98 4.46 26.65
C GLY A 273 -3.97 3.75 25.31
N ILE A 274 -4.96 4.06 24.45
CA ILE A 274 -5.22 3.35 23.18
C ILE A 274 -5.01 4.22 21.93
N LEU A 275 -4.25 5.31 22.03
CA LEU A 275 -3.96 6.16 20.87
C LEU A 275 -3.05 5.45 19.86
N ARG A 276 -2.07 4.67 20.36
CA ARG A 276 -1.15 3.90 19.53
C ARG A 276 -1.03 2.48 20.05
N VAL A 277 -1.66 1.55 19.36
CA VAL A 277 -1.85 0.15 19.77
C VAL A 277 -1.47 -0.82 18.67
N ARG A 278 -1.15 -2.06 19.04
CA ARG A 278 -0.70 -3.11 18.10
C ARG A 278 -1.83 -3.81 17.37
N GLN A 279 -3.05 -3.71 17.89
CA GLN A 279 -4.26 -4.25 17.26
C GLN A 279 -5.39 -3.24 17.41
N PHE A 280 -6.09 -2.97 16.33
CA PHE A 280 -7.24 -2.05 16.28
C PHE A 280 -8.19 -2.43 15.14
N GLN A 281 -9.40 -1.87 15.15
CA GLN A 281 -10.36 -2.04 14.06
C GLN A 281 -10.34 -0.82 13.13
N LYS A 282 -10.47 -1.06 11.83
CA LYS A 282 -10.50 0.01 10.82
C LYS A 282 -11.55 -0.25 9.76
N VAL A 283 -12.22 0.81 9.33
CA VAL A 283 -13.00 0.84 8.09
C VAL A 283 -12.27 1.72 7.10
N GLU A 284 -11.82 1.13 6.00
CA GLU A 284 -11.09 1.77 4.90
C GLU A 284 -12.02 2.04 3.74
N LEU A 285 -11.96 3.24 3.17
CA LEU A 285 -12.66 3.58 1.92
C LEU A 285 -11.67 3.54 0.77
N PHE A 286 -11.83 2.57 -0.12
CA PHE A 286 -10.94 2.32 -1.26
C PHE A 286 -11.68 2.54 -2.57
N SER A 287 -11.04 3.20 -3.54
CA SER A 287 -11.63 3.47 -4.86
C SER A 287 -10.60 3.22 -5.95
N SER A 288 -10.95 2.33 -6.89
CA SER A 288 -10.22 2.16 -8.15
C SER A 288 -10.88 3.05 -9.19
N SER A 289 -10.12 4.03 -9.70
CA SER A 289 -10.57 5.00 -10.72
C SER A 289 -9.65 4.95 -11.94
N ARG A 290 -10.09 5.58 -13.04
CA ARG A 290 -9.23 5.78 -14.21
C ARG A 290 -8.08 6.75 -13.87
N PRO A 291 -6.91 6.64 -14.53
CA PRO A 291 -5.78 7.54 -14.30
C PRO A 291 -6.12 9.03 -14.54
N GLU A 292 -7.04 9.32 -15.47
CA GLU A 292 -7.47 10.68 -15.81
C GLU A 292 -8.38 11.30 -14.74
N ASP A 293 -8.90 10.49 -13.80
CA ASP A 293 -9.94 10.89 -12.84
C ASP A 293 -9.54 10.70 -11.36
N PRO A 294 -8.23 10.74 -10.99
CA PRO A 294 -7.80 10.42 -9.62
C PRO A 294 -8.33 11.44 -8.61
N TRP A 295 -8.55 12.67 -9.04
CA TRP A 295 -8.96 13.80 -8.20
C TRP A 295 -10.47 13.98 -8.09
N ALA A 296 -11.26 13.51 -9.07
CA ALA A 296 -12.73 13.63 -9.06
C ALA A 296 -13.37 12.89 -7.87
N GLY A 297 -12.70 11.88 -7.32
CA GLY A 297 -13.15 11.16 -6.12
C GLY A 297 -12.66 11.73 -4.79
N GLN A 298 -11.50 12.38 -4.77
CA GLN A 298 -10.80 12.79 -3.54
C GLN A 298 -11.49 13.90 -2.74
N PRO A 299 -11.99 15.00 -3.34
CA PRO A 299 -12.70 16.04 -2.58
C PRO A 299 -13.99 15.53 -1.91
N ARG A 300 -14.55 14.43 -2.38
CA ARG A 300 -15.77 13.84 -1.82
C ARG A 300 -15.51 13.07 -0.53
N LEU A 301 -14.34 12.49 -0.34
CA LEU A 301 -13.98 11.73 0.86
C LEU A 301 -13.83 12.63 2.11
N PRO A 302 -13.05 13.72 2.09
CA PRO A 302 -12.97 14.66 3.20
C PRO A 302 -14.29 15.40 3.48
N ALA A 303 -15.05 15.80 2.44
CA ALA A 303 -16.35 16.44 2.60
C ALA A 303 -17.36 15.52 3.31
N ARG A 304 -17.30 14.21 3.06
CA ARG A 304 -18.13 13.20 3.75
C ARG A 304 -17.71 13.00 5.20
N GLY A 305 -16.44 13.02 5.53
CA GLY A 305 -15.95 13.03 6.90
C GLY A 305 -16.46 14.25 7.69
N ARG A 306 -16.50 15.44 7.06
CA ARG A 306 -17.07 16.67 7.60
C ARG A 306 -18.58 16.59 7.81
N GLN A 307 -19.32 16.03 6.87
CA GLN A 307 -20.77 15.83 6.96
C GLN A 307 -21.15 14.88 8.11
N ARG A 308 -20.31 13.88 8.38
CA ARG A 308 -20.44 12.96 9.54
C ARG A 308 -20.34 13.70 10.88
N ARG A 309 -19.39 14.63 11.03
CA ARG A 309 -19.25 15.46 12.25
C ARG A 309 -20.42 16.40 12.44
N ARG A 310 -20.94 17.02 11.37
CA ARG A 310 -22.11 17.92 11.45
C ARG A 310 -23.41 17.19 11.82
N ARG A 311 -23.66 15.99 11.30
CA ARG A 311 -24.82 15.17 11.69
C ARG A 311 -24.77 14.70 13.15
N ARG A 312 -23.57 14.52 13.72
CA ARG A 312 -23.35 14.24 15.15
C ARG A 312 -23.72 15.45 16.02
N ALA A 313 -23.19 16.62 15.70
CA ALA A 313 -23.47 17.86 16.47
C ALA A 313 -24.95 18.25 16.54
N VAL A 314 -25.77 17.83 15.57
CA VAL A 314 -27.22 18.07 15.55
C VAL A 314 -28.00 17.05 16.40
N ARG A 315 -27.50 15.82 16.57
CA ARG A 315 -28.15 14.79 17.42
C ARG A 315 -27.86 14.97 18.92
N ASP A 316 -26.79 15.65 19.28
CA ASP A 316 -26.43 15.90 20.68
C ASP A 316 -27.18 17.12 21.29
N ARG A 317 -28.14 17.67 20.56
CA ARG A 317 -29.00 18.82 20.99
C ARG A 317 -30.50 18.50 21.10
N VAL A 318 -30.86 17.22 21.16
CA VAL A 318 -32.24 16.75 21.40
C VAL A 318 -32.28 15.88 22.65
#